data_789dea1213d382a2404e6d5986031f56
#
_entry.id   789dea1213d382a2404e6d5986031f56
#
_cell.length_a   1.000
_cell.length_b   1.000
_cell.length_c   1.000
_cell.angle_alpha   90.00
_cell.angle_beta   90.00
_cell.angle_gamma   90.00
#
_symmetry.space_group_name_H-M   'P 1'
#
loop_
_entity.id
_entity.type
_entity.pdbx_description
1 polymer ?
#
loop_
_entity_poly.entity_id
_entity_poly.type
_entity_poly.pdbx_seq_one_letter_code
_entity_poly.pdbx_strand_id
1 'polypeptide(L)'
;QLEAGAHYIDFNIGPAERDGEELMTWGVQLLQKEFNNVPLALDTANRKAIEAGLKVYNRTHAKPIINSADAGSRLDLIDLAGEYEAKVIALCAKEGIPKDNDERMVYCQEMLERGLMAGLEPEDMLFDPLCLVIKGMQDKQVEVLEAIRMMTEMGLLTTGGLSNVSNGCPKYVRPILDSAFLAMAMANGFSSAIANPCDEQLMRTVKSCDIIRGASLY
;
A
#
# COMPACT_ATOMS: atom_id res chain seq x y z
N GLN A 1 14.77 -6.56 6.32
CA GLN A 1 13.76 -5.51 6.18
C GLN A 1 13.48 -4.83 7.53
N LEU A 2 13.20 -5.56 8.59
CA LEU A 2 12.94 -5.00 9.93
C LEU A 2 14.14 -4.18 10.45
N GLU A 3 15.35 -4.73 10.38
CA GLU A 3 16.58 -4.02 10.76
C GLU A 3 16.83 -2.75 9.94
N ALA A 4 16.29 -2.71 8.72
CA ALA A 4 16.34 -1.53 7.85
C ALA A 4 15.21 -0.53 8.11
N GLY A 5 14.34 -0.78 9.11
CA GLY A 5 13.30 0.14 9.56
C GLY A 5 11.93 -0.04 8.90
N ALA A 6 11.61 -1.21 8.33
CA ALA A 6 10.26 -1.49 7.85
C ALA A 6 9.27 -1.52 9.01
N HIS A 7 8.14 -0.82 8.89
CA HIS A 7 7.06 -0.80 9.89
C HIS A 7 6.13 -2.01 9.75
N TYR A 8 5.93 -2.47 8.54
CA TYR A 8 5.14 -3.65 8.16
C TYR A 8 5.94 -4.50 7.19
N ILE A 9 5.70 -5.80 7.23
CA ILE A 9 6.18 -6.72 6.19
C ILE A 9 5.01 -7.07 5.29
N ASP A 10 5.15 -6.78 3.99
CA ASP A 10 4.19 -7.19 2.98
C ASP A 10 4.38 -8.68 2.67
N PHE A 11 3.41 -9.48 3.10
CA PHE A 11 3.41 -10.93 2.95
C PHE A 11 2.54 -11.35 1.78
N ASN A 12 3.17 -11.54 0.62
CA ASN A 12 2.51 -11.88 -0.62
C ASN A 12 2.58 -13.39 -0.90
N ILE A 13 1.42 -14.03 -1.04
CA ILE A 13 1.28 -15.45 -1.40
C ILE A 13 0.86 -15.66 -2.86
N GLY A 14 0.79 -14.59 -3.65
CA GLY A 14 0.23 -14.62 -5.00
C GLY A 14 -1.27 -14.90 -5.02
N PRO A 15 -1.84 -15.35 -6.15
CA PRO A 15 -3.27 -15.63 -6.25
C PRO A 15 -3.73 -16.81 -5.39
N ALA A 16 -2.86 -17.78 -5.12
CA ALA A 16 -3.04 -18.90 -4.20
C ALA A 16 -4.46 -19.53 -4.23
N GLU A 17 -4.90 -19.94 -5.41
CA GLU A 17 -6.29 -20.39 -5.65
C GLU A 17 -6.67 -21.69 -4.93
N ARG A 18 -5.72 -22.58 -4.67
CA ARG A 18 -5.98 -23.89 -4.06
C ARG A 18 -5.67 -23.94 -2.58
N ASP A 19 -4.47 -23.51 -2.19
CA ASP A 19 -3.94 -23.71 -0.83
C ASP A 19 -3.79 -22.39 -0.08
N GLY A 20 -4.47 -21.33 -0.54
CA GLY A 20 -4.30 -19.96 -0.05
C GLY A 20 -4.62 -19.79 1.42
N GLU A 21 -5.67 -20.42 1.92
CA GLU A 21 -6.06 -20.35 3.33
C GLU A 21 -5.01 -20.98 4.25
N GLU A 22 -4.51 -22.17 3.88
CA GLU A 22 -3.47 -22.87 4.65
C GLU A 22 -2.15 -22.09 4.60
N LEU A 23 -1.76 -21.62 3.41
CA LEU A 23 -0.51 -20.92 3.19
C LEU A 23 -0.49 -19.55 3.93
N MET A 24 -1.58 -18.80 3.87
CA MET A 24 -1.69 -17.54 4.60
C MET A 24 -1.70 -17.76 6.11
N THR A 25 -2.46 -18.73 6.60
CA THR A 25 -2.50 -19.10 8.02
C THR A 25 -1.11 -19.48 8.53
N TRP A 26 -0.44 -20.39 7.82
CA TRP A 26 0.90 -20.84 8.16
C TRP A 26 1.91 -19.69 8.17
N GLY A 27 1.91 -18.86 7.11
CA GLY A 27 2.88 -17.77 6.98
C GLY A 27 2.69 -16.68 8.02
N VAL A 28 1.45 -16.28 8.34
CA VAL A 28 1.16 -15.31 9.40
C VAL A 28 1.65 -15.82 10.75
N GLN A 29 1.31 -17.07 11.10
CA GLN A 29 1.73 -17.66 12.37
C GLN A 29 3.26 -17.79 12.46
N LEU A 30 3.92 -18.23 11.38
CA LEU A 30 5.37 -18.37 11.32
C LEU A 30 6.07 -17.03 11.49
N LEU A 31 5.70 -16.04 10.67
CA LEU A 31 6.35 -14.73 10.67
C LEU A 31 6.16 -14.02 12.02
N GLN A 32 4.96 -14.04 12.57
CA GLN A 32 4.72 -13.41 13.86
C GLN A 32 5.42 -14.12 15.02
N LYS A 33 5.53 -15.44 14.98
CA LYS A 33 6.28 -16.22 15.97
C LYS A 33 7.78 -15.94 15.91
N GLU A 34 8.37 -15.99 14.71
CA GLU A 34 9.82 -15.86 14.53
C GLU A 34 10.33 -14.40 14.70
N PHE A 35 9.46 -13.41 14.42
CA PHE A 35 9.83 -11.98 14.40
C PHE A 35 9.03 -11.15 15.44
N ASN A 36 8.75 -11.72 16.59
CA ASN A 36 8.13 -11.01 17.73
C ASN A 36 6.87 -10.23 17.37
N ASN A 37 5.88 -10.93 16.80
CA ASN A 37 4.59 -10.35 16.38
C ASN A 37 4.73 -9.19 15.39
N VAL A 38 5.66 -9.32 14.43
CA VAL A 38 5.86 -8.32 13.38
C VAL A 38 4.53 -7.92 12.71
N PRO A 39 4.29 -6.63 12.49
CA PRO A 39 3.11 -6.20 11.74
C PRO A 39 3.19 -6.65 10.27
N LEU A 40 2.07 -7.19 9.75
CA LEU A 40 2.00 -7.72 8.38
C LEU A 40 0.92 -7.02 7.56
N ALA A 41 1.22 -6.80 6.28
CA ALA A 41 0.24 -6.60 5.24
C ALA A 41 0.00 -7.95 4.55
N LEU A 42 -1.26 -8.38 4.48
CA LEU A 42 -1.66 -9.65 3.88
C LEU A 42 -1.99 -9.41 2.41
N ASP A 43 -1.09 -9.82 1.52
CA ASP A 43 -1.17 -9.52 0.09
C ASP A 43 -1.58 -10.76 -0.71
N THR A 44 -2.81 -10.76 -1.17
CA THR A 44 -3.35 -11.72 -2.14
C THR A 44 -4.69 -11.25 -2.68
N ALA A 45 -5.06 -11.68 -3.89
CA ALA A 45 -6.40 -11.51 -4.44
C ALA A 45 -7.43 -12.49 -3.86
N ASN A 46 -7.00 -13.50 -3.10
CA ASN A 46 -7.87 -14.53 -2.54
C ASN A 46 -8.47 -14.07 -1.20
N ARG A 47 -9.74 -13.64 -1.24
CA ARG A 47 -10.48 -13.18 -0.04
C ARG A 47 -10.47 -14.19 1.11
N LYS A 48 -10.65 -15.49 0.82
CA LYS A 48 -10.66 -16.54 1.85
C LYS A 48 -9.31 -16.68 2.53
N ALA A 49 -8.22 -16.54 1.78
CA ALA A 49 -6.87 -16.56 2.33
C ALA A 49 -6.62 -15.35 3.24
N ILE A 50 -7.04 -14.14 2.84
CA ILE A 50 -6.97 -12.95 3.71
C ILE A 50 -7.72 -13.21 5.02
N GLU A 51 -8.97 -13.66 4.94
CA GLU A 51 -9.80 -13.94 6.12
C GLU A 51 -9.15 -15.00 7.04
N ALA A 52 -8.59 -16.06 6.47
CA ALA A 52 -7.87 -17.08 7.23
C ALA A 52 -6.66 -16.51 7.98
N GLY A 53 -5.89 -15.63 7.32
CA GLY A 53 -4.78 -14.91 7.96
C GLY A 53 -5.24 -13.98 9.08
N LEU A 54 -6.32 -13.21 8.87
CA LEU A 54 -6.89 -12.31 9.88
C LEU A 54 -7.35 -13.04 11.14
N LYS A 55 -7.90 -14.25 11.01
CA LYS A 55 -8.36 -15.09 12.13
C LYS A 55 -7.23 -15.49 13.07
N VAL A 56 -6.03 -15.67 12.57
CA VAL A 56 -4.86 -16.12 13.36
C VAL A 56 -3.88 -15.00 13.69
N TYR A 57 -4.11 -13.79 13.17
CA TYR A 57 -3.21 -12.66 13.33
C TYR A 57 -3.16 -12.17 14.78
N ASN A 58 -1.94 -12.01 15.31
CA ASN A 58 -1.70 -11.42 16.62
C ASN A 58 -1.59 -9.88 16.52
N ARG A 59 -2.49 -9.17 17.19
CA ARG A 59 -2.64 -7.70 17.15
C ARG A 59 -1.85 -6.96 18.22
N THR A 60 -0.95 -7.63 18.93
CA THR A 60 -0.21 -7.02 20.07
C THR A 60 0.51 -5.73 19.71
N HIS A 61 1.10 -5.65 18.51
CA HIS A 61 1.89 -4.48 18.10
C HIS A 61 1.15 -3.56 17.13
N ALA A 62 0.33 -4.10 16.25
CA ALA A 62 -0.41 -3.30 15.28
C ALA A 62 -1.60 -4.07 14.69
N LYS A 63 -2.57 -3.34 14.11
CA LYS A 63 -3.61 -3.92 13.26
C LYS A 63 -2.96 -4.52 12.00
N PRO A 64 -3.46 -5.66 11.46
CA PRO A 64 -3.05 -6.14 10.12
C PRO A 64 -3.48 -5.16 9.04
N ILE A 65 -2.80 -5.19 7.89
CA ILE A 65 -3.23 -4.47 6.69
C ILE A 65 -3.72 -5.49 5.67
N ILE A 66 -4.88 -5.25 5.04
CA ILE A 66 -5.34 -5.99 3.87
C ILE A 66 -4.76 -5.33 2.62
N ASN A 67 -4.01 -6.07 1.80
CA ASN A 67 -3.46 -5.60 0.54
C ASN A 67 -4.03 -6.44 -0.62
N SER A 68 -4.99 -5.91 -1.37
CA SER A 68 -5.70 -4.65 -1.32
C SER A 68 -7.16 -4.83 -1.75
N ALA A 69 -8.05 -3.96 -1.28
CA ALA A 69 -9.35 -3.75 -1.88
C ALA A 69 -9.22 -2.90 -3.16
N ASP A 70 -10.19 -2.98 -4.07
CA ASP A 70 -10.34 -2.07 -5.20
C ASP A 70 -11.82 -1.62 -5.32
N ALA A 71 -12.11 -0.66 -6.16
CA ALA A 71 -13.48 -0.19 -6.39
C ALA A 71 -14.32 -1.14 -7.25
N GLY A 72 -13.83 -2.32 -7.56
CA GLY A 72 -14.46 -3.36 -8.39
C GLY A 72 -14.71 -4.66 -7.63
N SER A 73 -14.10 -5.72 -8.11
CA SER A 73 -14.35 -7.10 -7.64
C SER A 73 -13.88 -7.39 -6.21
N ARG A 74 -13.05 -6.53 -5.62
CA ARG A 74 -12.52 -6.69 -4.27
C ARG A 74 -12.99 -5.60 -3.30
N LEU A 75 -14.08 -4.90 -3.63
CA LEU A 75 -14.65 -3.86 -2.78
C LEU A 75 -15.11 -4.40 -1.41
N ASP A 76 -15.53 -5.66 -1.37
CA ASP A 76 -15.97 -6.36 -0.16
C ASP A 76 -14.84 -6.65 0.85
N LEU A 77 -13.57 -6.49 0.46
CA LEU A 77 -12.44 -6.55 1.40
C LEU A 77 -12.43 -5.36 2.37
N ILE A 78 -13.10 -4.26 2.04
CA ILE A 78 -13.31 -3.14 2.96
C ILE A 78 -14.23 -3.55 4.10
N ASP A 79 -15.32 -4.30 3.81
CA ASP A 79 -16.21 -4.81 4.84
C ASP A 79 -15.47 -5.79 5.76
N LEU A 80 -14.64 -6.65 5.15
CA LEU A 80 -13.81 -7.59 5.89
C LEU A 80 -12.81 -6.87 6.82
N ALA A 81 -12.25 -5.74 6.37
CA ALA A 81 -11.39 -4.91 7.21
C ALA A 81 -12.14 -4.37 8.43
N GLY A 82 -13.37 -3.91 8.26
CA GLY A 82 -14.23 -3.48 9.36
C GLY A 82 -14.56 -4.62 10.33
N GLU A 83 -14.95 -5.79 9.80
CA GLU A 83 -15.29 -6.98 10.61
C GLU A 83 -14.13 -7.44 11.50
N TYR A 84 -12.92 -7.38 10.98
CA TYR A 84 -11.70 -7.86 11.66
C TYR A 84 -10.86 -6.74 12.28
N GLU A 85 -11.36 -5.50 12.36
CA GLU A 85 -10.61 -4.33 12.87
C GLU A 85 -9.22 -4.21 12.25
N ALA A 86 -9.13 -4.44 10.93
CA ALA A 86 -7.91 -4.34 10.14
C ALA A 86 -7.80 -2.97 9.47
N LYS A 87 -6.59 -2.61 9.04
CA LYS A 87 -6.38 -1.56 8.04
C LYS A 87 -6.55 -2.14 6.64
N VAL A 88 -6.80 -1.28 5.66
CA VAL A 88 -6.94 -1.70 4.27
C VAL A 88 -6.25 -0.73 3.31
N ILE A 89 -5.54 -1.28 2.34
CA ILE A 89 -5.09 -0.53 1.16
C ILE A 89 -6.27 -0.47 0.20
N ALA A 90 -6.71 0.74 -0.11
CA ALA A 90 -7.80 1.04 -1.03
C ALA A 90 -7.21 1.47 -2.38
N LEU A 91 -7.08 0.52 -3.31
CA LEU A 91 -6.57 0.77 -4.65
C LEU A 91 -7.62 1.50 -5.49
N CYS A 92 -7.35 2.75 -5.87
CA CYS A 92 -8.26 3.61 -6.63
C CYS A 92 -8.33 3.22 -8.11
N ALA A 93 -8.74 1.98 -8.35
CA ALA A 93 -8.93 1.37 -9.66
C ALA A 93 -10.14 0.42 -9.64
N LYS A 94 -10.72 0.12 -10.80
CA LYS A 94 -11.86 -0.80 -10.94
C LYS A 94 -11.56 -1.93 -11.92
N GLU A 95 -11.77 -1.69 -13.21
CA GLU A 95 -11.52 -2.67 -14.27
C GLU A 95 -10.26 -2.31 -15.09
N GLY A 96 -9.22 -1.84 -14.41
CA GLY A 96 -7.98 -1.38 -15.03
C GLY A 96 -7.54 -0.02 -14.51
N ILE A 97 -6.69 0.63 -15.29
CA ILE A 97 -6.17 1.96 -14.96
C ILE A 97 -7.29 2.99 -15.14
N PRO A 98 -7.55 3.86 -14.15
CA PRO A 98 -8.47 4.97 -14.30
C PRO A 98 -8.11 5.84 -15.52
N LYS A 99 -9.09 6.33 -16.23
CA LYS A 99 -8.86 7.10 -17.45
C LYS A 99 -8.19 8.46 -17.14
N ASP A 100 -8.55 9.05 -15.99
CA ASP A 100 -8.08 10.34 -15.49
C ASP A 100 -8.24 10.42 -13.95
N ASN A 101 -7.86 11.57 -13.37
CA ASN A 101 -7.98 11.79 -11.94
C ASN A 101 -9.43 11.99 -11.48
N ASP A 102 -10.33 12.47 -12.32
CA ASP A 102 -11.75 12.58 -11.95
C ASP A 102 -12.33 11.20 -11.66
N GLU A 103 -12.11 10.23 -12.54
CA GLU A 103 -12.53 8.85 -12.33
C GLU A 103 -11.83 8.21 -11.12
N ARG A 104 -10.53 8.46 -10.94
CA ARG A 104 -9.76 7.96 -9.79
C ARG A 104 -10.34 8.47 -8.47
N MET A 105 -10.72 9.74 -8.41
CA MET A 105 -11.31 10.35 -7.21
C MET A 105 -12.73 9.84 -6.94
N VAL A 106 -13.51 9.49 -7.96
CA VAL A 106 -14.80 8.80 -7.79
C VAL A 106 -14.59 7.46 -7.09
N TYR A 107 -13.62 6.66 -7.53
CA TYR A 107 -13.30 5.37 -6.88
C TYR A 107 -12.77 5.56 -5.45
N CYS A 108 -11.95 6.58 -5.24
CA CYS A 108 -11.45 6.94 -3.90
C CYS A 108 -12.62 7.25 -2.96
N GLN A 109 -13.57 8.07 -3.38
CA GLN A 109 -14.73 8.44 -2.59
C GLN A 109 -15.65 7.24 -2.33
N GLU A 110 -15.94 6.42 -3.34
CA GLU A 110 -16.76 5.19 -3.20
C GLU A 110 -16.19 4.27 -2.11
N MET A 111 -14.86 4.06 -2.13
CA MET A 111 -14.20 3.21 -1.14
C MET A 111 -14.16 3.86 0.25
N LEU A 112 -13.96 5.18 0.35
CA LEU A 112 -14.02 5.91 1.61
C LEU A 112 -15.39 5.77 2.26
N GLU A 113 -16.46 6.03 1.52
CA GLU A 113 -17.84 5.90 2.00
C GLU A 113 -18.11 4.47 2.47
N ARG A 114 -17.66 3.47 1.72
CA ARG A 114 -17.80 2.06 2.10
C ARG A 114 -17.06 1.74 3.40
N GLY A 115 -15.84 2.27 3.57
CA GLY A 115 -15.06 2.07 4.78
C GLY A 115 -15.72 2.68 6.01
N LEU A 116 -16.21 3.91 5.91
CA LEU A 116 -16.95 4.57 6.97
C LEU A 116 -18.23 3.78 7.35
N MET A 117 -18.95 3.25 6.36
CA MET A 117 -20.11 2.38 6.60
C MET A 117 -19.73 1.05 7.26
N ALA A 118 -18.56 0.52 6.98
CA ALA A 118 -18.00 -0.68 7.60
C ALA A 118 -17.41 -0.44 9.01
N GLY A 119 -17.43 0.81 9.49
CA GLY A 119 -16.93 1.21 10.81
C GLY A 119 -15.42 1.44 10.89
N LEU A 120 -14.75 1.60 9.72
CA LEU A 120 -13.35 2.00 9.67
C LEU A 120 -13.20 3.50 9.93
N GLU A 121 -12.13 3.87 10.63
CA GLU A 121 -11.71 5.26 10.71
C GLU A 121 -10.89 5.62 9.44
N PRO A 122 -10.84 6.90 9.03
CA PRO A 122 -10.02 7.31 7.86
C PRO A 122 -8.55 6.88 7.96
N GLU A 123 -8.00 6.83 9.17
CA GLU A 123 -6.62 6.39 9.46
C GLU A 123 -6.40 4.88 9.30
N ASP A 124 -7.46 4.10 9.18
CA ASP A 124 -7.39 2.67 8.87
C ASP A 124 -7.39 2.40 7.36
N MET A 125 -7.57 3.43 6.54
CA MET A 125 -7.60 3.33 5.08
C MET A 125 -6.38 4.01 4.45
N LEU A 126 -5.65 3.26 3.62
CA LEU A 126 -4.47 3.73 2.89
C LEU A 126 -4.82 3.76 1.40
N PHE A 127 -5.01 4.94 0.83
CA PHE A 127 -5.44 5.08 -0.56
C PHE A 127 -4.25 4.97 -1.52
N ASP A 128 -4.33 4.02 -2.45
CA ASP A 128 -3.32 3.82 -3.49
C ASP A 128 -3.83 4.42 -4.81
N PRO A 129 -3.20 5.50 -5.32
CA PRO A 129 -3.58 6.10 -6.60
C PRO A 129 -3.25 5.23 -7.82
N LEU A 130 -2.67 4.04 -7.61
CA LEU A 130 -2.11 3.16 -8.62
C LEU A 130 -0.82 3.73 -9.22
N CYS A 131 0.32 3.43 -8.59
CA CYS A 131 1.64 3.77 -9.13
C CYS A 131 1.87 3.07 -10.47
N LEU A 132 1.98 3.85 -11.54
CA LEU A 132 2.09 3.35 -12.91
C LEU A 132 3.55 3.18 -13.34
N VAL A 133 3.78 2.27 -14.29
CA VAL A 133 5.12 2.05 -14.84
C VAL A 133 5.53 3.21 -15.76
N ILE A 134 6.77 3.69 -15.63
CA ILE A 134 7.31 4.73 -16.53
C ILE A 134 7.38 4.20 -17.96
N LYS A 135 7.81 2.95 -18.14
CA LYS A 135 7.94 2.35 -19.45
C LYS A 135 6.58 2.21 -20.15
N GLY A 136 6.34 3.05 -21.14
CA GLY A 136 5.09 3.11 -21.90
C GLY A 136 3.98 3.98 -21.29
N MET A 137 4.19 4.54 -20.08
CA MET A 137 3.22 5.39 -19.37
C MET A 137 3.90 6.60 -18.73
N GLN A 138 4.92 7.13 -19.35
CA GLN A 138 5.69 8.26 -18.81
C GLN A 138 4.84 9.53 -18.69
N ASP A 139 3.92 9.74 -19.60
CA ASP A 139 2.97 10.85 -19.64
C ASP A 139 1.96 10.83 -18.48
N LYS A 140 1.73 9.66 -17.88
CA LYS A 140 0.80 9.47 -16.76
C LYS A 140 1.41 9.72 -15.38
N GLN A 141 2.72 9.91 -15.27
CA GLN A 141 3.38 10.02 -13.96
C GLN A 141 2.97 11.29 -13.20
N VAL A 142 2.82 12.40 -13.91
CA VAL A 142 2.38 13.69 -13.32
C VAL A 142 0.95 13.57 -12.79
N GLU A 143 0.08 12.87 -13.52
CA GLU A 143 -1.30 12.59 -13.11
C GLU A 143 -1.36 11.79 -11.79
N VAL A 144 -0.49 10.78 -11.62
CA VAL A 144 -0.41 10.01 -10.37
C VAL A 144 0.06 10.89 -9.21
N LEU A 145 1.07 11.73 -9.41
CA LEU A 145 1.55 12.67 -8.38
C LEU A 145 0.47 13.68 -7.98
N GLU A 146 -0.30 14.15 -8.94
CA GLU A 146 -1.44 15.04 -8.69
C GLU A 146 -2.56 14.33 -7.90
N ALA A 147 -2.85 13.06 -8.21
CA ALA A 147 -3.80 12.26 -7.45
C ALA A 147 -3.38 12.12 -5.98
N ILE A 148 -2.10 11.90 -5.69
CA ILE A 148 -1.57 11.87 -4.31
C ILE A 148 -1.90 13.20 -3.60
N ARG A 149 -1.66 14.34 -4.26
CA ARG A 149 -1.95 15.66 -3.70
C ARG A 149 -3.45 15.83 -3.43
N MET A 150 -4.31 15.47 -4.38
CA MET A 150 -5.76 15.56 -4.23
C MET A 150 -6.27 14.74 -3.03
N MET A 151 -5.81 13.49 -2.89
CA MET A 151 -6.16 12.64 -1.75
C MET A 151 -5.66 13.23 -0.42
N THR A 152 -4.43 13.77 -0.41
CA THR A 152 -3.85 14.43 0.78
C THR A 152 -4.62 15.68 1.18
N GLU A 153 -5.07 16.48 0.21
CA GLU A 153 -5.91 17.67 0.45
C GLU A 153 -7.29 17.31 1.03
N MET A 154 -7.77 16.09 0.78
CA MET A 154 -8.96 15.53 1.44
C MET A 154 -8.68 15.00 2.87
N GLY A 155 -7.45 15.06 3.34
CA GLY A 155 -7.04 14.53 4.64
C GLY A 155 -6.84 13.00 4.67
N LEU A 156 -6.72 12.35 3.52
CA LEU A 156 -6.56 10.90 3.41
C LEU A 156 -5.09 10.49 3.47
N LEU A 157 -4.84 9.33 4.06
CA LEU A 157 -3.52 8.69 4.02
C LEU A 157 -3.33 7.99 2.67
N THR A 158 -2.14 8.14 2.08
CA THR A 158 -1.81 7.57 0.78
C THR A 158 -0.71 6.52 0.88
N THR A 159 -0.74 5.55 -0.04
CA THR A 159 0.27 4.51 -0.18
C THR A 159 0.45 4.13 -1.64
N GLY A 160 1.40 3.25 -1.93
CA GLY A 160 1.53 2.66 -3.27
C GLY A 160 2.75 1.77 -3.42
N GLY A 161 2.69 0.89 -4.42
CA GLY A 161 3.78 0.01 -4.81
C GLY A 161 4.87 0.75 -5.57
N LEU A 162 5.86 1.29 -4.85
CA LEU A 162 6.89 2.16 -5.44
C LEU A 162 7.69 1.49 -6.56
N SER A 163 8.04 0.21 -6.42
CA SER A 163 8.82 -0.52 -7.42
C SER A 163 8.10 -0.72 -8.77
N ASN A 164 6.78 -0.48 -8.81
CA ASN A 164 6.02 -0.48 -10.06
C ASN A 164 6.51 0.62 -11.01
N VAL A 165 6.87 1.79 -10.47
CA VAL A 165 7.30 2.96 -11.24
C VAL A 165 8.44 2.61 -12.20
N SER A 166 9.46 1.94 -11.72
CA SER A 166 10.65 1.55 -12.49
C SER A 166 10.56 0.17 -13.13
N ASN A 167 9.43 -0.53 -13.02
CA ASN A 167 9.29 -1.87 -13.57
C ASN A 167 9.55 -1.90 -15.08
N GLY A 168 10.34 -2.88 -15.54
CA GLY A 168 10.76 -3.00 -16.94
C GLY A 168 11.87 -2.02 -17.37
N CYS A 169 12.36 -1.15 -16.49
CA CYS A 169 13.55 -0.32 -16.74
C CYS A 169 14.85 -1.09 -16.46
N PRO A 170 15.99 -0.65 -17.04
CA PRO A 170 17.29 -1.23 -16.74
C PRO A 170 17.62 -1.19 -15.24
N LYS A 171 18.19 -2.27 -14.70
CA LYS A 171 18.43 -2.42 -13.25
C LYS A 171 19.20 -1.25 -12.62
N TYR A 172 20.18 -0.69 -13.32
CA TYR A 172 21.02 0.41 -12.83
C TYR A 172 20.28 1.75 -12.73
N VAL A 173 19.15 1.91 -13.44
CA VAL A 173 18.35 3.14 -13.43
C VAL A 173 17.24 3.07 -12.38
N ARG A 174 16.79 1.87 -12.03
CA ARG A 174 15.63 1.67 -11.16
C ARG A 174 15.74 2.39 -9.80
N PRO A 175 16.82 2.28 -9.02
CA PRO A 175 16.93 2.99 -7.76
C PRO A 175 16.85 4.51 -7.91
N ILE A 176 17.35 5.04 -9.02
CA ILE A 176 17.32 6.49 -9.31
C ILE A 176 15.89 6.94 -9.59
N LEU A 177 15.16 6.20 -10.45
CA LEU A 177 13.77 6.52 -10.78
C LEU A 177 12.86 6.40 -9.57
N ASP A 178 12.97 5.31 -8.81
CA ASP A 178 12.17 5.07 -7.61
C ASP A 178 12.41 6.16 -6.55
N SER A 179 13.67 6.55 -6.33
CA SER A 179 14.02 7.64 -5.41
C SER A 179 13.51 9.00 -5.86
N ALA A 180 13.60 9.30 -7.16
CA ALA A 180 13.10 10.56 -7.70
C ALA A 180 11.58 10.64 -7.60
N PHE A 181 10.87 9.58 -8.00
CA PHE A 181 9.42 9.52 -7.88
C PHE A 181 8.98 9.63 -6.42
N LEU A 182 9.65 8.91 -5.50
CA LEU A 182 9.34 8.97 -4.06
C LEU A 182 9.49 10.39 -3.51
N ALA A 183 10.57 11.10 -3.84
CA ALA A 183 10.77 12.49 -3.41
C ALA A 183 9.64 13.41 -3.90
N MET A 184 9.24 13.27 -5.17
CA MET A 184 8.11 14.02 -5.74
C MET A 184 6.78 13.63 -5.07
N ALA A 185 6.55 12.36 -4.83
CA ALA A 185 5.35 11.86 -4.14
C ALA A 185 5.28 12.37 -2.70
N MET A 186 6.40 12.33 -1.95
CA MET A 186 6.49 12.87 -0.60
C MET A 186 6.22 14.38 -0.55
N ALA A 187 6.65 15.14 -1.55
CA ALA A 187 6.34 16.55 -1.67
C ALA A 187 4.85 16.82 -1.91
N ASN A 188 4.12 15.85 -2.47
CA ASN A 188 2.67 15.89 -2.65
C ASN A 188 1.89 15.26 -1.48
N GLY A 189 2.55 14.87 -0.38
CA GLY A 189 1.91 14.35 0.83
C GLY A 189 1.82 12.83 0.91
N PHE A 190 2.59 12.08 0.09
CA PHE A 190 2.61 10.62 0.16
C PHE A 190 2.98 10.12 1.56
N SER A 191 2.10 9.33 2.17
CA SER A 191 2.17 8.97 3.59
C SER A 191 2.99 7.71 3.87
N SER A 192 2.95 6.75 2.94
CA SER A 192 3.63 5.46 3.06
C SER A 192 3.92 4.85 1.70
N ALA A 193 4.76 3.82 1.64
CA ALA A 193 5.07 3.12 0.40
C ALA A 193 5.33 1.63 0.67
N ILE A 194 4.92 0.78 -0.28
CA ILE A 194 5.43 -0.58 -0.38
C ILE A 194 6.73 -0.49 -1.17
N ALA A 195 7.86 -0.67 -0.47
CA ALA A 195 9.19 -0.43 -1.03
C ALA A 195 10.24 -1.36 -0.40
N ASN A 196 11.42 -1.43 -1.00
CA ASN A 196 12.53 -2.17 -0.44
C ASN A 196 13.34 -1.29 0.55
N PRO A 197 13.21 -1.48 1.87
CA PRO A 197 13.94 -0.67 2.85
C PRO A 197 15.45 -0.97 2.88
N CYS A 198 15.91 -2.04 2.19
CA CYS A 198 17.34 -2.35 2.06
C CYS A 198 18.01 -1.59 0.90
N ASP A 199 17.26 -0.81 0.13
CA ASP A 199 17.82 0.10 -0.88
C ASP A 199 18.33 1.36 -0.19
N GLU A 200 19.64 1.48 -0.06
CA GLU A 200 20.27 2.62 0.62
C GLU A 200 19.96 3.96 -0.04
N GLN A 201 19.92 4.02 -1.37
CA GLN A 201 19.63 5.25 -2.10
C GLN A 201 18.21 5.71 -1.79
N LEU A 202 17.25 4.79 -1.81
CA LEU A 202 15.86 5.05 -1.49
C LEU A 202 15.72 5.56 -0.04
N MET A 203 16.32 4.87 0.93
CA MET A 203 16.22 5.24 2.34
C MET A 203 16.94 6.56 2.67
N ARG A 204 18.04 6.88 1.98
CA ARG A 204 18.68 8.19 2.07
C ARG A 204 17.75 9.28 1.52
N THR A 205 17.04 9.02 0.43
CA THR A 205 16.05 9.95 -0.12
C THR A 205 14.91 10.21 0.88
N VAL A 206 14.35 9.16 1.50
CA VAL A 206 13.32 9.32 2.56
C VAL A 206 13.81 10.27 3.65
N LYS A 207 14.96 9.95 4.26
CA LYS A 207 15.54 10.77 5.34
C LYS A 207 15.78 12.23 4.90
N SER A 208 16.30 12.43 3.70
CA SER A 208 16.54 13.78 3.18
C SER A 208 15.24 14.58 3.00
N CYS A 209 14.19 13.93 2.47
CA CYS A 209 12.87 14.53 2.32
C CYS A 209 12.26 14.87 3.69
N ASP A 210 12.39 14.00 4.69
CA ASP A 210 11.87 14.25 6.04
C ASP A 210 12.56 15.45 6.70
N ILE A 211 13.88 15.58 6.54
CA ILE A 211 14.64 16.75 7.02
C ILE A 211 14.15 18.02 6.32
N ILE A 212 14.04 18.00 4.98
CA ILE A 212 13.62 19.17 4.18
C ILE A 212 12.21 19.62 4.55
N ARG A 213 11.30 18.68 4.82
CA ARG A 213 9.92 18.98 5.25
C ARG A 213 9.79 19.35 6.74
N GLY A 214 10.86 19.27 7.51
CA GLY A 214 10.84 19.50 8.95
C GLY A 214 10.19 18.37 9.76
N ALA A 215 10.00 17.18 9.17
CA ALA A 215 9.44 16.02 9.86
C ALA A 215 10.46 15.33 10.76
N SER A 216 11.75 15.57 10.55
CA SER A 216 12.85 15.11 11.41
C SER A 216 13.93 16.18 11.55
N LEU A 217 14.72 16.13 12.63
CA LEU A 217 15.86 17.01 12.83
C LEU A 217 17.10 16.46 12.07
N TYR A 218 17.92 17.41 11.59
CA TYR A 218 19.22 17.08 10.97
C TYR A 218 20.21 16.56 12.00
#